data_750dcea9879a8b4ced6833061c19f03d
#
_entry.id   750dcea9879a8b4ced6833061c19f03d
#
_cell.length_a   1.000
_cell.length_b   1.000
_cell.length_c   1.000
_cell.angle_alpha   90.00
_cell.angle_beta   90.00
_cell.angle_gamma   90.00
#
_symmetry.space_group_name_H-M   'P 1'
#
loop_
_entity.id
_entity.type
_entity.pdbx_description
1 polymer ?
#
loop_
_entity_poly.entity_id
_entity_poly.type
_entity_poly.pdbx_seq_one_letter_code
_entity_poly.pdbx_strand_id
1 'polypeptide(L)'
;MKIFAIIDEETTLLTGILLYYEKEGTCVIELPEYLDEWTAPLLFTSYVKKKIYTIPRDISFLWVKERVIPSGRQNINDILAHHNMQSYDEMKFLEISEGKCSQDSLYIKKIDMLPDFVIERQKKNIVECVLSDDHTLLCFFEDDTIKKIQLEDLQSFEEQNKIINNEQVYQSGKVGTGGYCVTFNESIDLPAWLLYDEESNIPLNLNDFKVFLKKNVLDTTESCDLLECSRQNMSYMVRKQQLTPVKEEVRGNLYLKGDVLRTLW
;
A
#
# COMPACT_ATOMS: atom_id res chain seq x y z
N MET A 1 -6.24 9.06 4.69
CA MET A 1 -5.34 8.20 5.48
C MET A 1 -5.35 8.67 6.93
N LYS A 2 -5.39 7.73 7.90
CA LYS A 2 -5.17 8.00 9.33
C LYS A 2 -3.80 7.47 9.75
N ILE A 3 -3.15 8.16 10.67
CA ILE A 3 -1.79 7.84 11.12
C ILE A 3 -1.81 7.62 12.62
N PHE A 4 -1.25 6.50 13.09
CA PHE A 4 -1.15 6.19 14.51
C PHE A 4 0.28 5.79 14.85
N ALA A 5 0.84 6.38 15.91
CA ALA A 5 2.07 5.89 16.53
C ALA A 5 1.75 4.68 17.41
N ILE A 6 2.50 3.61 17.27
CA ILE A 6 2.48 2.43 18.14
C ILE A 6 3.57 2.62 19.19
N ILE A 7 3.20 2.70 20.46
CA ILE A 7 4.10 3.05 21.55
C ILE A 7 4.02 1.97 22.63
N ASP A 8 5.16 1.60 23.16
CA ASP A 8 5.24 0.75 24.34
C ASP A 8 5.01 1.59 25.60
N GLU A 9 3.99 1.25 26.41
CA GLU A 9 3.60 1.99 27.60
C GLU A 9 4.65 1.93 28.71
N GLU A 10 5.42 0.84 28.82
CA GLU A 10 6.43 0.64 29.87
C GLU A 10 7.71 1.40 29.56
N THR A 11 8.16 1.37 28.31
CA THR A 11 9.44 1.97 27.89
C THR A 11 9.27 3.35 27.25
N THR A 12 8.05 3.73 26.89
CA THR A 12 7.71 4.90 26.05
C THR A 12 8.36 4.88 24.66
N LEU A 13 8.84 3.72 24.22
CA LEU A 13 9.50 3.55 22.94
C LEU A 13 8.48 3.57 21.81
N LEU A 14 8.77 4.31 20.74
CA LEU A 14 8.03 4.22 19.49
C LEU A 14 8.39 2.89 18.79
N THR A 15 7.44 1.98 18.67
CA THR A 15 7.65 0.65 18.10
C THR A 15 7.12 0.51 16.68
N GLY A 16 6.36 1.49 16.18
CA GLY A 16 5.87 1.51 14.81
C GLY A 16 4.95 2.67 14.50
N ILE A 17 4.66 2.83 13.23
CA ILE A 17 3.66 3.76 12.71
C ILE A 17 2.65 2.95 11.90
N LEU A 18 1.39 2.95 12.33
CA LEU A 18 0.28 2.33 11.62
C LEU A 18 -0.34 3.38 10.67
N LEU A 19 -0.30 3.09 9.39
CA LEU A 19 -0.90 3.88 8.32
C LEU A 19 -2.19 3.19 7.87
N TYR A 20 -3.33 3.80 8.13
CA TYR A 20 -4.63 3.25 7.73
C TYR A 20 -5.20 3.99 6.53
N TYR A 21 -5.40 3.26 5.44
CA TYR A 21 -5.98 3.73 4.20
C TYR A 21 -7.49 3.44 4.21
N GLU A 22 -8.27 4.43 4.65
CA GLU A 22 -9.69 4.28 4.97
C GLU A 22 -10.55 3.84 3.79
N LYS A 23 -10.25 4.32 2.59
CA LYS A 23 -11.04 4.00 1.38
C LYS A 23 -10.86 2.54 0.95
N GLU A 24 -9.68 1.98 1.15
CA GLU A 24 -9.36 0.59 0.80
C GLU A 24 -9.54 -0.38 1.97
N GLY A 25 -9.76 0.15 3.18
CA GLY A 25 -9.92 -0.66 4.38
C GLY A 25 -8.68 -1.48 4.74
N THR A 26 -7.49 -1.02 4.37
CA THR A 26 -6.23 -1.71 4.62
C THR A 26 -5.22 -0.84 5.36
N CYS A 27 -4.17 -1.45 5.88
CA CYS A 27 -3.13 -0.74 6.60
C CYS A 27 -1.73 -1.29 6.32
N VAL A 28 -0.74 -0.44 6.55
CA VAL A 28 0.69 -0.76 6.51
C VAL A 28 1.31 -0.29 7.82
N ILE A 29 2.23 -1.05 8.39
CA ILE A 29 3.00 -0.66 9.56
C ILE A 29 4.45 -0.43 9.16
N GLU A 30 4.96 0.75 9.53
CA GLU A 30 6.35 1.16 9.34
C GLU A 30 7.09 1.08 10.68
N LEU A 31 8.16 0.31 10.74
CA LEU A 31 8.97 0.14 11.94
C LEU A 31 10.20 1.06 11.92
N PRO A 32 10.58 1.68 13.04
CA PRO A 32 11.86 2.35 13.14
C PRO A 32 13.04 1.38 13.03
N GLU A 33 14.14 1.81 12.39
CA GLU A 33 15.31 0.96 12.14
C GLU A 33 16.16 0.64 13.40
N TYR A 34 15.93 1.35 14.49
CA TYR A 34 16.60 1.08 15.77
C TYR A 34 16.02 -0.11 16.52
N LEU A 35 14.87 -0.65 16.06
CA LEU A 35 14.30 -1.84 16.67
C LEU A 35 15.13 -3.07 16.35
N ASP A 36 15.30 -3.89 17.35
CA ASP A 36 15.92 -5.21 17.26
C ASP A 36 14.91 -6.33 17.59
N GLU A 37 15.36 -7.56 17.63
CA GLU A 37 14.52 -8.72 17.92
C GLU A 37 13.91 -8.73 19.34
N TRP A 38 14.40 -7.92 20.25
CA TRP A 38 13.97 -7.84 21.64
C TRP A 38 12.99 -6.69 21.89
N THR A 39 13.11 -5.63 21.10
CA THR A 39 12.30 -4.41 21.23
C THR A 39 11.15 -4.35 20.22
N ALA A 40 11.22 -5.14 19.16
CA ALA A 40 10.14 -5.22 18.18
C ALA A 40 8.93 -5.99 18.73
N PRO A 41 7.69 -5.59 18.38
CA PRO A 41 6.50 -6.39 18.64
C PRO A 41 6.68 -7.83 18.12
N LEU A 42 6.21 -8.82 18.88
CA LEU A 42 6.48 -10.24 18.60
C LEU A 42 6.16 -10.66 17.16
N LEU A 43 5.05 -10.19 16.62
CA LEU A 43 4.61 -10.47 15.24
C LEU A 43 5.61 -9.97 14.18
N PHE A 44 6.40 -8.93 14.49
CA PHE A 44 7.32 -8.30 13.54
C PHE A 44 8.79 -8.71 13.71
N THR A 45 9.11 -9.51 14.73
CA THR A 45 10.49 -9.92 15.04
C THR A 45 11.21 -10.56 13.86
N SER A 46 10.51 -11.40 13.07
CA SER A 46 11.10 -12.06 11.89
C SER A 46 11.44 -11.08 10.77
N TYR A 47 10.68 -10.00 10.63
CA TYR A 47 10.93 -8.92 9.66
C TYR A 47 12.14 -8.09 10.08
N VAL A 48 12.18 -7.68 11.34
CA VAL A 48 13.31 -6.91 11.89
C VAL A 48 14.63 -7.69 11.77
N LYS A 49 14.64 -9.01 12.05
CA LYS A 49 15.81 -9.88 11.82
C LYS A 49 16.30 -9.86 10.37
N LYS A 50 15.40 -9.74 9.41
CA LYS A 50 15.70 -9.63 7.97
C LYS A 50 15.96 -8.19 7.53
N LYS A 51 15.94 -7.20 8.47
CA LYS A 51 16.03 -5.77 8.20
C LYS A 51 14.92 -5.24 7.28
N ILE A 52 13.74 -5.84 7.36
CA ILE A 52 12.53 -5.41 6.67
C ILE A 52 11.72 -4.61 7.67
N TYR A 53 11.60 -3.30 7.44
CA TYR A 53 10.96 -2.38 8.38
C TYR A 53 9.60 -1.86 7.88
N THR A 54 9.23 -2.16 6.64
CA THR A 54 7.88 -1.98 6.11
C THR A 54 7.15 -3.31 6.18
N ILE A 55 6.14 -3.40 7.03
CA ILE A 55 5.39 -4.64 7.27
C ILE A 55 4.30 -4.78 6.20
N PRO A 56 4.22 -5.94 5.51
CA PRO A 56 3.18 -6.20 4.51
C PRO A 56 1.76 -5.95 5.06
N ARG A 57 0.85 -5.54 4.17
CA ARG A 57 -0.53 -5.14 4.55
C ARG A 57 -1.31 -6.25 5.26
N ASP A 58 -1.14 -7.50 4.87
CA ASP A 58 -1.80 -8.67 5.48
C ASP A 58 -1.35 -8.88 6.93
N ILE A 59 -0.04 -8.78 7.19
CA ILE A 59 0.55 -8.90 8.53
C ILE A 59 0.22 -7.65 9.37
N SER A 60 0.25 -6.46 8.77
CA SER A 60 -0.16 -5.23 9.44
C SER A 60 -1.63 -5.31 9.88
N PHE A 61 -2.51 -5.82 9.03
CA PHE A 61 -3.91 -6.00 9.38
C PHE A 61 -4.14 -7.14 10.37
N LEU A 62 -3.31 -8.20 10.34
CA LEU A 62 -3.31 -9.26 11.34
C LEU A 62 -3.00 -8.67 12.73
N TRP A 63 -1.99 -7.80 12.85
CA TRP A 63 -1.67 -7.10 14.09
C TRP A 63 -2.87 -6.31 14.64
N VAL A 64 -3.64 -5.64 13.77
CA VAL A 64 -4.88 -4.95 14.16
C VAL A 64 -5.92 -5.95 14.67
N LYS A 65 -6.16 -7.06 13.93
CA LYS A 65 -7.15 -8.07 14.30
C LYS A 65 -6.87 -8.75 15.63
N GLU A 66 -5.61 -8.97 15.98
CA GLU A 66 -5.22 -9.59 17.25
C GLU A 66 -5.49 -8.67 18.46
N ARG A 67 -5.71 -7.36 18.24
CA ARG A 67 -5.94 -6.36 19.31
C ARG A 67 -7.39 -5.98 19.51
N VAL A 68 -8.26 -6.44 18.63
CA VAL A 68 -9.68 -6.08 18.68
C VAL A 68 -10.56 -7.27 19.00
N ILE A 69 -11.77 -6.98 19.44
CA ILE A 69 -12.77 -8.00 19.72
C ILE A 69 -13.15 -8.69 18.41
N PRO A 70 -13.07 -10.03 18.30
CA PRO A 70 -13.42 -10.74 17.06
C PRO A 70 -14.90 -10.56 16.70
N SER A 71 -15.19 -10.40 15.39
CA SER A 71 -16.56 -10.26 14.87
C SER A 71 -17.48 -11.45 15.17
N GLY A 72 -16.90 -12.66 15.34
CA GLY A 72 -17.64 -13.88 15.67
C GLY A 72 -17.99 -14.08 17.17
N ARG A 73 -17.72 -13.09 18.02
CA ARG A 73 -18.06 -13.18 19.46
C ARG A 73 -19.58 -13.19 19.66
N GLN A 74 -20.08 -14.10 20.53
CA GLN A 74 -21.54 -14.28 20.75
C GLN A 74 -22.30 -13.02 21.11
N ASN A 75 -21.69 -12.11 21.90
CA ASN A 75 -22.32 -10.85 22.34
C ASN A 75 -21.88 -9.63 21.53
N ILE A 76 -21.43 -9.83 20.30
CA ILE A 76 -20.91 -8.73 19.46
C ILE A 76 -21.96 -7.65 19.23
N ASN A 77 -23.23 -8.02 19.05
CA ASN A 77 -24.32 -7.06 18.82
C ASN A 77 -24.57 -6.14 20.05
N ASP A 78 -24.44 -6.66 21.25
CA ASP A 78 -24.58 -5.87 22.49
C ASP A 78 -23.41 -4.88 22.61
N ILE A 79 -22.19 -5.32 22.24
CA ILE A 79 -21.00 -4.47 22.22
C ILE A 79 -21.13 -3.36 21.18
N LEU A 80 -21.59 -3.68 19.96
CA LEU A 80 -21.85 -2.69 18.91
C LEU A 80 -22.87 -1.65 19.37
N ALA A 81 -23.98 -2.09 19.97
CA ALA A 81 -25.00 -1.20 20.51
C ALA A 81 -24.47 -0.28 21.62
N HIS A 82 -23.66 -0.82 22.53
CA HIS A 82 -23.02 -0.04 23.61
C HIS A 82 -22.12 1.08 23.07
N HIS A 83 -21.41 0.82 21.97
CA HIS A 83 -20.52 1.79 21.32
C HIS A 83 -21.21 2.61 20.22
N ASN A 84 -22.55 2.51 20.06
CA ASN A 84 -23.32 3.17 18.99
C ASN A 84 -22.80 2.88 17.57
N MET A 85 -22.30 1.66 17.34
CA MET A 85 -21.80 1.21 16.04
C MET A 85 -22.90 0.46 15.29
N GLN A 86 -23.11 0.81 14.01
CA GLN A 86 -24.10 0.14 13.15
C GLN A 86 -23.58 -1.18 12.56
N SER A 87 -22.27 -1.29 12.39
CA SER A 87 -21.59 -2.46 11.83
C SER A 87 -20.25 -2.65 12.49
N TYR A 88 -19.74 -3.88 12.40
CA TYR A 88 -18.41 -4.22 12.88
C TYR A 88 -17.34 -3.54 12.01
N ASP A 89 -16.32 -2.96 12.67
CA ASP A 89 -15.21 -2.26 12.05
C ASP A 89 -13.98 -2.38 12.95
N GLU A 90 -12.96 -3.12 12.50
CA GLU A 90 -11.74 -3.40 13.26
C GLU A 90 -11.03 -2.11 13.69
N MET A 91 -10.94 -1.14 12.78
CA MET A 91 -10.20 0.09 13.07
C MET A 91 -10.93 0.98 14.10
N LYS A 92 -12.25 0.99 14.08
CA LYS A 92 -13.02 1.68 15.13
C LYS A 92 -12.83 1.02 16.49
N PHE A 93 -12.83 -0.31 16.55
CA PHE A 93 -12.53 -1.02 17.79
C PHE A 93 -11.10 -0.76 18.27
N LEU A 94 -10.14 -0.74 17.36
CA LEU A 94 -8.75 -0.39 17.68
C LEU A 94 -8.64 1.04 18.24
N GLU A 95 -9.33 2.00 17.63
CA GLU A 95 -9.38 3.39 18.12
C GLU A 95 -10.02 3.48 19.52
N ILE A 96 -11.14 2.77 19.77
CA ILE A 96 -11.84 2.74 21.06
C ILE A 96 -10.97 2.14 22.17
N SER A 97 -10.27 1.04 21.88
CA SER A 97 -9.37 0.39 22.84
C SER A 97 -8.01 1.07 22.96
N GLU A 98 -7.76 2.14 22.19
CA GLU A 98 -6.43 2.73 22.01
C GLU A 98 -5.37 1.69 21.60
N GLY A 99 -5.79 0.62 20.92
CA GLY A 99 -4.93 -0.49 20.53
C GLY A 99 -4.43 -1.35 21.69
N LYS A 100 -4.90 -1.14 22.91
CA LYS A 100 -4.48 -1.91 24.09
C LYS A 100 -5.09 -3.31 24.06
N CYS A 101 -4.28 -4.29 24.40
CA CYS A 101 -4.70 -5.68 24.57
C CYS A 101 -4.01 -6.30 25.80
N SER A 102 -4.40 -7.51 26.18
CA SER A 102 -3.84 -8.22 27.34
C SER A 102 -2.51 -8.94 27.06
N GLN A 103 -2.02 -8.89 25.83
CA GLN A 103 -0.85 -9.68 25.39
C GLN A 103 0.47 -8.92 25.52
N ASP A 104 0.41 -7.59 25.49
CA ASP A 104 1.59 -6.71 25.57
C ASP A 104 1.22 -5.33 26.13
N SER A 105 2.24 -4.46 26.27
CA SER A 105 2.13 -3.08 26.77
C SER A 105 1.94 -2.05 25.66
N LEU A 106 1.65 -2.46 24.42
CA LEU A 106 1.54 -1.54 23.31
C LEU A 106 0.19 -0.83 23.27
N TYR A 107 0.22 0.44 22.89
CA TYR A 107 -0.97 1.22 22.59
C TYR A 107 -0.77 2.07 21.34
N ILE A 108 -1.87 2.58 20.76
CA ILE A 108 -1.80 3.51 19.64
C ILE A 108 -2.14 4.93 20.07
N LYS A 109 -1.49 5.89 19.42
CA LYS A 109 -1.78 7.30 19.56
C LYS A 109 -1.91 7.93 18.18
N LYS A 110 -3.05 8.55 17.89
CA LYS A 110 -3.24 9.28 16.64
C LYS A 110 -2.27 10.44 16.54
N ILE A 111 -1.64 10.59 15.38
CA ILE A 111 -0.73 11.70 15.06
C ILE A 111 -1.15 12.34 13.74
N ASP A 112 -0.79 13.62 13.55
CA ASP A 112 -1.22 14.39 12.38
C ASP A 112 -0.14 14.46 11.29
N MET A 113 1.10 14.08 11.61
CA MET A 113 2.23 14.13 10.67
C MET A 113 2.99 12.81 10.69
N LEU A 114 3.52 12.44 9.52
CA LEU A 114 4.44 11.31 9.39
C LEU A 114 5.80 11.65 10.02
N PRO A 115 6.41 10.72 10.77
CA PRO A 115 7.81 10.84 11.17
C PRO A 115 8.76 10.82 9.95
N ASP A 116 9.91 11.50 10.09
CA ASP A 116 10.88 11.66 9.00
C ASP A 116 11.35 10.30 8.42
N PHE A 117 11.55 9.28 9.24
CA PHE A 117 11.98 7.96 8.76
C PHE A 117 10.94 7.29 7.86
N VAL A 118 9.64 7.55 8.08
CA VAL A 118 8.57 7.05 7.19
C VAL A 118 8.58 7.81 5.89
N ILE A 119 8.70 9.16 5.95
CA ILE A 119 8.77 10.02 4.76
C ILE A 119 9.95 9.61 3.88
N GLU A 120 11.14 9.41 4.47
CA GLU A 120 12.33 8.98 3.72
C GLU A 120 12.15 7.60 3.08
N ARG A 121 11.51 6.67 3.79
CA ARG A 121 11.26 5.32 3.25
C ARG A 121 10.21 5.33 2.14
N GLN A 122 9.17 6.16 2.25
CA GLN A 122 8.15 6.31 1.22
C GLN A 122 8.69 6.87 -0.11
N LYS A 123 9.88 7.49 -0.13
CA LYS A 123 10.55 7.88 -1.39
C LYS A 123 10.81 6.67 -2.31
N LYS A 124 10.90 5.47 -1.75
CA LYS A 124 11.02 4.22 -2.49
C LYS A 124 9.67 3.60 -2.90
N ASN A 125 8.56 4.24 -2.61
CA ASN A 125 7.24 3.76 -3.00
C ASN A 125 7.00 3.98 -4.49
N ILE A 126 6.20 3.09 -5.08
CA ILE A 126 5.91 3.10 -6.52
C ILE A 126 4.84 4.13 -6.82
N VAL A 127 5.14 5.03 -7.74
CA VAL A 127 4.19 6.00 -8.30
C VAL A 127 3.44 5.39 -9.48
N GLU A 128 4.15 4.68 -10.36
CA GLU A 128 3.60 4.06 -11.54
C GLU A 128 4.36 2.78 -11.88
N CYS A 129 3.66 1.78 -12.42
CA CYS A 129 4.26 0.53 -12.85
C CYS A 129 3.68 0.09 -14.19
N VAL A 130 4.54 -0.19 -15.14
CA VAL A 130 4.18 -0.71 -16.47
C VAL A 130 4.59 -2.18 -16.56
N LEU A 131 3.64 -3.04 -16.90
CA LEU A 131 3.90 -4.45 -17.15
C LEU A 131 4.07 -4.68 -18.65
N SER A 132 5.26 -5.12 -19.07
CA SER A 132 5.56 -5.49 -20.46
C SER A 132 5.21 -6.95 -20.73
N ASP A 133 5.01 -7.32 -22.00
CA ASP A 133 4.58 -8.67 -22.36
C ASP A 133 5.68 -9.74 -22.18
N ASP A 134 6.92 -9.33 -21.92
CA ASP A 134 8.09 -10.17 -21.65
C ASP A 134 8.41 -10.31 -20.15
N HIS A 135 7.42 -10.14 -19.29
CA HIS A 135 7.55 -10.13 -17.81
C HIS A 135 8.52 -9.08 -17.26
N THR A 136 8.77 -8.02 -18.02
CA THR A 136 9.55 -6.88 -17.55
C THR A 136 8.63 -5.86 -16.86
N LEU A 137 9.05 -5.39 -15.70
CA LEU A 137 8.41 -4.30 -14.96
C LEU A 137 9.19 -3.00 -15.19
N LEU A 138 8.51 -1.92 -15.57
CA LEU A 138 9.06 -0.58 -15.56
C LEU A 138 8.42 0.19 -14.41
N CYS A 139 9.19 0.42 -13.35
CA CYS A 139 8.72 1.04 -12.12
C CYS A 139 9.24 2.47 -12.00
N PHE A 140 8.35 3.38 -11.63
CA PHE A 140 8.64 4.78 -11.30
C PHE A 140 8.41 4.95 -9.80
N PHE A 141 9.37 5.56 -9.10
CA PHE A 141 9.34 5.73 -7.65
C PHE A 141 9.14 7.19 -7.25
N GLU A 142 8.74 7.44 -6.01
CA GLU A 142 8.45 8.79 -5.49
C GLU A 142 9.69 9.72 -5.49
N ASP A 143 10.90 9.19 -5.51
CA ASP A 143 12.15 9.96 -5.63
C ASP A 143 12.61 10.22 -7.08
N ASP A 144 11.70 10.05 -8.05
CA ASP A 144 11.97 10.14 -9.49
C ASP A 144 12.91 9.06 -10.05
N THR A 145 13.30 8.05 -9.25
CA THR A 145 14.04 6.90 -9.75
C THR A 145 13.18 6.07 -10.69
N ILE A 146 13.77 5.61 -11.79
CA ILE A 146 13.12 4.72 -12.75
C ILE A 146 13.95 3.43 -12.85
N LYS A 147 13.28 2.28 -12.71
CA LYS A 147 13.92 0.98 -12.88
C LYS A 147 13.14 0.10 -13.84
N LYS A 148 13.89 -0.59 -14.69
CA LYS A 148 13.38 -1.64 -15.56
C LYS A 148 13.90 -2.97 -15.04
N ILE A 149 13.02 -3.87 -14.63
CA ILE A 149 13.34 -5.06 -13.86
C ILE A 149 12.71 -6.26 -14.55
N GLN A 150 13.53 -7.30 -14.79
CA GLN A 150 13.03 -8.58 -15.26
C GLN A 150 12.48 -9.36 -14.05
N LEU A 151 11.23 -9.82 -14.12
CA LEU A 151 10.60 -10.49 -12.99
C LEU A 151 11.34 -11.78 -12.61
N GLU A 152 11.95 -12.47 -13.58
CA GLU A 152 12.76 -13.67 -13.40
C GLU A 152 14.02 -13.46 -12.55
N ASP A 153 14.51 -12.23 -12.47
CA ASP A 153 15.71 -11.89 -11.67
C ASP A 153 15.41 -11.80 -10.17
N LEU A 154 14.14 -11.63 -9.78
CA LEU A 154 13.70 -11.49 -8.39
C LEU A 154 13.62 -12.84 -7.64
N GLN A 155 14.68 -13.63 -7.64
CA GLN A 155 14.71 -14.98 -7.04
C GLN A 155 14.44 -15.00 -5.53
N SER A 156 14.64 -13.89 -4.83
CA SER A 156 14.34 -13.75 -3.42
C SER A 156 12.84 -13.62 -3.12
N PHE A 157 12.00 -13.41 -4.16
CA PHE A 157 10.57 -13.31 -4.03
C PHE A 157 9.91 -14.69 -4.21
N GLU A 158 9.46 -15.31 -3.13
CA GLU A 158 8.95 -16.68 -3.11
C GLU A 158 7.76 -16.91 -4.06
N GLU A 159 6.94 -15.89 -4.30
CA GLU A 159 5.74 -15.98 -5.13
C GLU A 159 5.98 -15.65 -6.62
N GLN A 160 7.22 -15.35 -7.01
CA GLN A 160 7.62 -15.03 -8.38
C GLN A 160 7.04 -16.01 -9.40
N ASN A 161 7.21 -17.32 -9.16
CA ASN A 161 6.74 -18.36 -10.08
C ASN A 161 5.21 -18.40 -10.24
N LYS A 162 4.44 -17.97 -9.24
CA LYS A 162 2.98 -17.88 -9.34
C LYS A 162 2.55 -16.80 -10.33
N ILE A 163 3.34 -15.73 -10.42
CA ILE A 163 3.08 -14.61 -11.32
C ILE A 163 3.53 -14.97 -12.74
N ILE A 164 4.78 -15.43 -12.91
CA ILE A 164 5.38 -15.74 -14.23
C ILE A 164 4.63 -16.84 -14.95
N ASN A 165 4.25 -17.91 -14.26
CA ASN A 165 3.60 -19.07 -14.86
C ASN A 165 2.12 -18.86 -15.19
N ASN A 166 1.55 -17.69 -14.89
CA ASN A 166 0.16 -17.40 -15.16
C ASN A 166 -0.01 -15.98 -15.71
N GLU A 167 -0.18 -15.90 -17.03
CA GLU A 167 -0.33 -14.62 -17.74
C GLU A 167 -1.50 -13.77 -17.22
N GLN A 168 -2.62 -14.38 -16.80
CA GLN A 168 -3.75 -13.64 -16.23
C GLN A 168 -3.37 -13.00 -14.89
N VAL A 169 -2.58 -13.70 -14.05
CA VAL A 169 -2.06 -13.15 -12.80
C VAL A 169 -1.10 -12.02 -13.10
N TYR A 170 -0.16 -12.22 -14.04
CA TYR A 170 0.79 -11.17 -14.43
C TYR A 170 0.08 -9.91 -14.92
N GLN A 171 -0.86 -10.04 -15.85
CA GLN A 171 -1.58 -8.88 -16.43
C GLN A 171 -2.53 -8.19 -15.43
N SER A 172 -2.84 -8.81 -14.29
CA SER A 172 -3.63 -8.19 -13.23
C SER A 172 -2.83 -7.21 -12.38
N GLY A 173 -1.51 -7.13 -12.57
CA GLY A 173 -0.62 -6.29 -11.78
C GLY A 173 -1.00 -4.82 -11.81
N LYS A 174 -1.06 -4.22 -10.62
CA LYS A 174 -1.34 -2.78 -10.43
C LYS A 174 -0.56 -2.26 -9.23
N VAL A 175 -0.31 -0.96 -9.21
CA VAL A 175 0.27 -0.32 -8.03
C VAL A 175 -0.68 -0.53 -6.85
N GLY A 176 -0.16 -1.11 -5.79
CA GLY A 176 -0.91 -1.39 -4.56
C GLY A 176 -1.00 -0.17 -3.64
N THR A 177 -1.72 -0.35 -2.54
CA THR A 177 -2.03 0.71 -1.57
C THR A 177 -0.80 1.49 -1.15
N GLY A 178 -0.86 2.81 -1.26
CA GLY A 178 0.21 3.72 -0.88
C GLY A 178 1.51 3.56 -1.68
N GLY A 179 1.51 2.79 -2.78
CA GLY A 179 2.70 2.53 -3.57
C GLY A 179 3.69 1.54 -2.94
N TYR A 180 3.31 0.85 -1.87
CA TYR A 180 4.19 -0.07 -1.14
C TYR A 180 4.51 -1.37 -1.88
N CYS A 181 3.75 -1.69 -2.91
CA CYS A 181 3.92 -2.92 -3.69
C CYS A 181 3.32 -2.79 -5.09
N VAL A 182 3.64 -3.74 -5.95
CA VAL A 182 2.81 -4.11 -7.09
C VAL A 182 1.96 -5.30 -6.67
N THR A 183 0.64 -5.15 -6.70
CA THR A 183 -0.32 -6.19 -6.31
C THR A 183 -0.79 -6.95 -7.52
N PHE A 184 -0.67 -8.27 -7.50
CA PHE A 184 -1.18 -9.20 -8.51
C PHE A 184 -2.33 -10.02 -7.94
N ASN A 185 -3.39 -10.17 -8.73
CA ASN A 185 -4.60 -10.94 -8.36
C ASN A 185 -5.14 -10.59 -6.96
N GLU A 186 -4.98 -9.32 -6.57
CA GLU A 186 -5.39 -8.71 -5.28
C GLU A 186 -4.80 -9.35 -4.01
N SER A 187 -3.98 -10.38 -4.16
CA SER A 187 -3.46 -11.20 -3.05
C SER A 187 -1.95 -11.38 -3.03
N ILE A 188 -1.26 -11.19 -4.15
CA ILE A 188 0.20 -11.34 -4.23
C ILE A 188 0.81 -9.94 -4.31
N ASP A 189 1.51 -9.54 -3.27
CA ASP A 189 2.14 -8.24 -3.17
C ASP A 189 3.66 -8.35 -3.38
N LEU A 190 4.14 -7.83 -4.51
CA LEU A 190 5.57 -7.68 -4.79
C LEU A 190 6.06 -6.35 -4.18
N PRO A 191 6.89 -6.38 -3.12
CA PRO A 191 7.22 -5.18 -2.35
C PRO A 191 8.00 -4.14 -3.16
N ALA A 192 7.66 -2.86 -2.99
CA ALA A 192 8.36 -1.74 -3.64
C ALA A 192 9.85 -1.69 -3.29
N TRP A 193 10.22 -1.92 -2.02
CA TRP A 193 11.61 -1.92 -1.57
C TRP A 193 12.45 -2.99 -2.29
N LEU A 194 11.87 -4.16 -2.58
CA LEU A 194 12.56 -5.23 -3.32
C LEU A 194 12.83 -4.81 -4.77
N LEU A 195 11.85 -4.16 -5.41
CA LEU A 195 12.01 -3.61 -6.75
C LEU A 195 13.00 -2.43 -6.78
N TYR A 196 12.96 -1.59 -5.75
CA TYR A 196 13.86 -0.44 -5.64
C TYR A 196 15.32 -0.86 -5.42
N ASP A 197 15.56 -1.86 -4.56
CA ASP A 197 16.90 -2.30 -4.20
C ASP A 197 17.51 -3.28 -5.24
N GLU A 198 16.71 -3.79 -6.20
CA GLU A 198 17.20 -4.65 -7.28
C GLU A 198 18.24 -3.93 -8.16
N GLU A 199 19.37 -4.57 -8.37
CA GLU A 199 20.46 -4.06 -9.24
C GLU A 199 20.16 -4.37 -10.71
N SER A 200 19.27 -3.61 -11.33
CA SER A 200 18.94 -3.74 -12.74
C SER A 200 19.63 -2.67 -13.59
N ASN A 201 20.33 -3.09 -14.63
CA ASN A 201 20.99 -2.24 -15.62
C ASN A 201 20.32 -2.33 -17.00
N ILE A 202 19.06 -2.73 -17.10
CA ILE A 202 18.35 -2.86 -18.36
C ILE A 202 18.04 -1.45 -18.90
N PRO A 203 18.59 -1.04 -20.07
CA PRO A 203 18.37 0.31 -20.58
C PRO A 203 16.93 0.49 -21.07
N LEU A 204 16.40 1.69 -20.85
CA LEU A 204 15.12 2.12 -21.43
C LEU A 204 15.25 2.31 -22.94
N ASN A 205 14.18 1.96 -23.65
CA ASN A 205 14.11 2.11 -25.10
C ASN A 205 12.76 2.68 -25.56
N LEU A 206 12.64 2.99 -26.85
CA LEU A 206 11.41 3.57 -27.40
C LEU A 206 10.17 2.66 -27.22
N ASN A 207 10.37 1.34 -27.17
CA ASN A 207 9.27 0.40 -26.98
C ASN A 207 8.69 0.49 -25.58
N ASP A 208 9.52 0.69 -24.56
CA ASP A 208 9.08 0.87 -23.16
C ASP A 208 8.15 2.10 -23.06
N PHE A 209 8.52 3.20 -23.74
CA PHE A 209 7.69 4.40 -23.82
C PHE A 209 6.34 4.15 -24.53
N LYS A 210 6.34 3.38 -25.62
CA LYS A 210 5.10 3.01 -26.32
C LYS A 210 4.19 2.13 -25.48
N VAL A 211 4.77 1.17 -24.76
CA VAL A 211 4.01 0.30 -23.83
C VAL A 211 3.43 1.13 -22.70
N PHE A 212 4.23 2.04 -22.11
CA PHE A 212 3.76 2.99 -21.11
C PHE A 212 2.55 3.79 -21.60
N LEU A 213 2.64 4.43 -22.76
CA LEU A 213 1.54 5.21 -23.31
C LEU A 213 0.27 4.36 -23.54
N LYS A 214 0.45 3.14 -24.02
CA LYS A 214 -0.66 2.24 -24.34
C LYS A 214 -1.37 1.67 -23.10
N LYS A 215 -0.61 1.34 -22.06
CA LYS A 215 -1.15 0.62 -20.88
C LYS A 215 -1.44 1.52 -19.68
N ASN A 216 -0.75 2.66 -19.57
CA ASN A 216 -0.76 3.49 -18.35
C ASN A 216 -1.29 4.91 -18.56
N VAL A 217 -1.56 5.32 -19.79
CA VAL A 217 -2.21 6.62 -20.07
C VAL A 217 -3.67 6.35 -20.45
N LEU A 218 -4.58 6.74 -19.58
CA LEU A 218 -6.01 6.46 -19.69
C LEU A 218 -6.77 7.69 -20.21
N ASP A 219 -7.80 7.45 -21.02
CA ASP A 219 -8.77 8.50 -21.32
C ASP A 219 -9.82 8.65 -20.18
N THR A 220 -10.72 9.61 -20.33
CA THR A 220 -11.76 9.88 -19.33
C THR A 220 -12.70 8.68 -19.12
N THR A 221 -12.97 7.90 -20.17
CA THR A 221 -13.87 6.75 -20.08
C THR A 221 -13.19 5.61 -19.34
N GLU A 222 -11.97 5.25 -19.75
CA GLU A 222 -11.15 4.23 -19.09
C GLU A 222 -10.90 4.56 -17.61
N SER A 223 -10.66 5.85 -17.30
CA SER A 223 -10.50 6.31 -15.91
C SER A 223 -11.79 6.20 -15.10
N CYS A 224 -12.96 6.49 -15.70
CA CYS A 224 -14.25 6.31 -15.05
C CYS A 224 -14.54 4.82 -14.77
N ASP A 225 -14.23 3.95 -15.73
CA ASP A 225 -14.43 2.51 -15.60
C ASP A 225 -13.52 1.94 -14.50
N LEU A 226 -12.25 2.36 -14.44
CA LEU A 226 -11.30 1.93 -13.42
C LEU A 226 -11.71 2.37 -11.99
N LEU A 227 -12.29 3.56 -11.85
CA LEU A 227 -12.74 4.10 -10.56
C LEU A 227 -14.20 3.76 -10.24
N GLU A 228 -14.90 3.07 -11.14
CA GLU A 228 -16.34 2.79 -11.03
C GLU A 228 -17.15 4.08 -10.76
N CYS A 229 -16.80 5.18 -11.42
CA CYS A 229 -17.37 6.49 -11.15
C CYS A 229 -17.94 7.18 -12.41
N SER A 230 -18.78 8.19 -12.21
CA SER A 230 -19.35 8.98 -13.30
C SER A 230 -18.35 10.03 -13.83
N ARG A 231 -18.53 10.47 -15.10
CA ARG A 231 -17.78 11.60 -15.69
C ARG A 231 -17.92 12.90 -14.88
N GLN A 232 -19.06 13.10 -14.20
CA GLN A 232 -19.26 14.26 -13.33
C GLN A 232 -18.35 14.19 -12.09
N ASN A 233 -18.18 13.00 -11.50
CA ASN A 233 -17.25 12.79 -10.39
C ASN A 233 -15.81 12.97 -10.82
N MET A 234 -15.42 12.45 -12.00
CA MET A 234 -14.11 12.69 -12.59
C MET A 234 -13.81 14.20 -12.75
N SER A 235 -14.76 14.96 -13.32
CA SER A 235 -14.64 16.43 -13.46
C SER A 235 -14.57 17.13 -12.10
N TYR A 236 -15.20 16.60 -11.07
CA TYR A 236 -15.09 17.12 -9.70
C TYR A 236 -13.69 16.88 -9.12
N MET A 237 -13.13 15.67 -9.27
CA MET A 237 -11.77 15.36 -8.81
C MET A 237 -10.71 16.26 -9.47
N VAL A 238 -10.82 16.50 -10.78
CA VAL A 238 -9.92 17.41 -11.49
C VAL A 238 -10.05 18.85 -10.94
N ARG A 239 -11.27 19.37 -10.76
CA ARG A 239 -11.49 20.70 -10.17
C ARG A 239 -10.99 20.84 -8.74
N LYS A 240 -10.99 19.75 -7.97
CA LYS A 240 -10.45 19.71 -6.61
C LYS A 240 -8.95 19.42 -6.56
N GLN A 241 -8.30 19.35 -7.71
CA GLN A 241 -6.87 19.03 -7.83
C GLN A 241 -6.48 17.67 -7.18
N GLN A 242 -7.43 16.74 -7.10
CA GLN A 242 -7.20 15.37 -6.66
C GLN A 242 -6.64 14.50 -7.78
N LEU A 243 -6.85 14.93 -9.03
CA LEU A 243 -6.37 14.27 -10.24
C LEU A 243 -5.96 15.33 -11.26
N THR A 244 -4.77 15.19 -11.83
CA THR A 244 -4.24 16.11 -12.85
C THR A 244 -4.16 15.40 -14.19
N PRO A 245 -4.79 15.93 -15.28
CA PRO A 245 -4.62 15.38 -16.62
C PRO A 245 -3.18 15.51 -17.11
N VAL A 246 -2.66 14.45 -17.75
CA VAL A 246 -1.35 14.50 -18.41
C VAL A 246 -1.39 15.35 -19.67
N LYS A 247 -2.54 15.39 -20.36
CA LYS A 247 -2.77 16.19 -21.54
C LYS A 247 -4.25 16.58 -21.62
N GLU A 248 -4.51 17.82 -21.94
CA GLU A 248 -5.83 18.39 -22.19
C GLU A 248 -6.06 18.65 -23.67
N GLU A 249 -7.29 18.95 -24.06
CA GLU A 249 -7.67 19.36 -25.43
C GLU A 249 -7.47 18.30 -26.55
N VAL A 250 -7.39 17.02 -26.20
CA VAL A 250 -7.35 15.89 -27.15
C VAL A 250 -8.62 15.06 -27.09
N ARG A 251 -9.76 15.56 -27.57
CA ARG A 251 -11.06 14.89 -27.48
C ARG A 251 -11.37 14.30 -26.09
N GLY A 252 -10.92 14.98 -25.03
CA GLY A 252 -10.96 14.56 -23.65
C GLY A 252 -9.62 14.76 -22.96
N ASN A 253 -9.53 14.46 -21.67
CA ASN A 253 -8.31 14.52 -20.89
C ASN A 253 -7.67 13.13 -20.85
N LEU A 254 -6.33 13.08 -20.77
CA LEU A 254 -5.57 11.86 -20.53
C LEU A 254 -4.99 11.89 -19.11
N TYR A 255 -4.99 10.76 -18.46
CA TYR A 255 -4.56 10.59 -17.07
C TYR A 255 -3.53 9.46 -16.97
N LEU A 256 -2.57 9.59 -16.07
CA LEU A 256 -1.73 8.46 -15.68
C LEU A 256 -2.57 7.47 -14.87
N LYS A 257 -2.44 6.17 -15.17
CA LYS A 257 -3.16 5.11 -14.46
C LYS A 257 -2.87 5.13 -12.96
N GLY A 258 -1.60 5.35 -12.58
CA GLY A 258 -1.19 5.46 -11.19
C GLY A 258 -1.86 6.63 -10.47
N ASP A 259 -2.00 7.82 -11.12
CA ASP A 259 -2.71 8.96 -10.55
C ASP A 259 -4.19 8.64 -10.30
N VAL A 260 -4.82 7.94 -11.25
CA VAL A 260 -6.21 7.49 -11.12
C VAL A 260 -6.35 6.54 -9.93
N LEU A 261 -5.48 5.53 -9.82
CA LEU A 261 -5.47 4.59 -8.71
C LEU A 261 -5.22 5.26 -7.36
N ARG A 262 -4.30 6.24 -7.29
CA ARG A 262 -4.02 7.00 -6.05
C ARG A 262 -5.23 7.77 -5.49
N THR A 263 -6.23 8.05 -6.29
CA THR A 263 -7.48 8.64 -5.77
C THR A 263 -8.30 7.68 -4.91
N LEU A 264 -7.96 6.39 -4.91
CA LEU A 264 -8.61 5.37 -4.10
C LEU A 264 -8.10 5.31 -2.65
N TRP A 265 -6.88 5.79 -2.39
CA TRP A 265 -6.27 5.82 -1.05
C TRP A 265 -5.88 7.21 -0.50
#